data_fc84a2df79fd57a95d41bbe860de2a32
#
_entry.id   fc84a2df79fd57a95d41bbe860de2a32
#
_cell.length_a   1.000
_cell.length_b   1.000
_cell.length_c   1.000
_cell.angle_alpha   90.00
_cell.angle_beta   90.00
_cell.angle_gamma   90.00
#
_symmetry.space_group_name_H-M   'P 1'
#
loop_
_entity.id
_entity.type
_entity.pdbx_description
1 polymer ?
#
loop_
_entity_poly.entity_id
_entity_poly.type
_entity_poly.pdbx_seq_one_letter_code
_entity_poly.pdbx_strand_id
1 'polypeptide(L)'
;ISARLKRSLALAALGFAFMIPTGLFLGSIAGINEGKFIDRILSVMASIFVSVPAFAGGIFMIVIFALWLDWLPGASVPDPDNNIGEFLIKLALPILTLSLDEVGYLTRLMRVSTAEVMDSDYVRTAVLKGVHKWKVIRKHVFRNAMIAPFTAIMLHVNWLIGGVVVVEVLFNYPGLGS
;
A
#
# COMPACT_ATOMS: atom_id res chain seq x y z
N ILE A 1 22.59 18.16 2.84
CA ILE A 1 21.52 17.63 3.71
C ILE A 1 20.13 17.94 3.13
N SER A 2 19.84 19.21 2.73
CA SER A 2 18.51 19.57 2.23
C SER A 2 18.08 18.84 0.95
N ALA A 3 18.98 18.56 0.02
CA ALA A 3 18.67 17.82 -1.21
C ALA A 3 18.37 16.34 -0.92
N ARG A 4 19.11 15.70 -0.02
CA ARG A 4 18.87 14.31 0.40
C ARG A 4 17.56 14.16 1.13
N LEU A 5 17.24 15.08 2.04
CA LEU A 5 15.96 15.11 2.75
C LEU A 5 14.77 15.22 1.78
N LYS A 6 14.86 16.10 0.78
CA LYS A 6 13.81 16.23 -0.25
C LYS A 6 13.60 14.93 -1.03
N ARG A 7 14.66 14.20 -1.36
CA ARG A 7 14.58 12.91 -2.06
C ARG A 7 13.92 11.84 -1.19
N SER A 8 14.33 11.71 0.08
CA SER A 8 13.69 10.78 1.03
C SER A 8 12.21 11.08 1.21
N LEU A 9 11.84 12.37 1.36
CA LEU A 9 10.45 12.79 1.45
C LEU A 9 9.67 12.51 0.18
N ALA A 10 10.28 12.70 -1.00
CA ALA A 10 9.63 12.36 -2.27
C ALA A 10 9.36 10.85 -2.39
N LEU A 11 10.33 10.01 -2.03
CA LEU A 11 10.16 8.55 -2.00
C LEU A 11 9.05 8.14 -1.02
N ALA A 12 9.06 8.71 0.19
CA ALA A 12 8.01 8.49 1.19
C ALA A 12 6.63 8.90 0.66
N ALA A 13 6.51 10.11 0.08
CA ALA A 13 5.25 10.61 -0.46
C ALA A 13 4.70 9.74 -1.59
N LEU A 14 5.57 9.28 -2.50
CA LEU A 14 5.19 8.35 -3.57
C LEU A 14 4.79 6.98 -3.01
N GLY A 15 5.50 6.47 -2.01
CA GLY A 15 5.12 5.27 -1.28
C GLY A 15 3.72 5.40 -0.67
N PHE A 16 3.44 6.49 0.07
CA PHE A 16 2.11 6.77 0.62
C PHE A 16 1.04 6.89 -0.45
N ALA A 17 1.33 7.61 -1.54
CA ALA A 17 0.40 7.79 -2.65
C ALA A 17 0.02 6.47 -3.33
N PHE A 18 0.90 5.47 -3.29
CA PHE A 18 0.65 4.13 -3.82
C PHE A 18 -0.03 3.21 -2.79
N MET A 19 0.53 3.08 -1.57
CA MET A 19 0.09 2.08 -0.60
C MET A 19 -1.30 2.40 -0.02
N ILE A 20 -1.63 3.67 0.24
CA ILE A 20 -2.91 4.03 0.85
C ILE A 20 -4.09 3.67 -0.07
N PRO A 21 -4.15 4.16 -1.33
CA PRO A 21 -5.26 3.79 -2.22
C PRO A 21 -5.32 2.29 -2.47
N THR A 22 -4.15 1.64 -2.67
CA THR A 22 -4.09 0.21 -2.95
C THR A 22 -4.60 -0.62 -1.79
N GLY A 23 -4.13 -0.39 -0.56
CA GLY A 23 -4.55 -1.11 0.63
C GLY A 23 -6.04 -0.90 0.94
N LEU A 24 -6.52 0.35 0.88
CA LEU A 24 -7.94 0.66 1.08
C LEU A 24 -8.84 0.02 0.01
N PHE A 25 -8.41 0.02 -1.24
CA PHE A 25 -9.16 -0.58 -2.35
C PHE A 25 -9.25 -2.10 -2.21
N LEU A 26 -8.12 -2.78 -2.02
CA LEU A 26 -8.07 -4.24 -1.87
C LEU A 26 -8.84 -4.69 -0.62
N GLY A 27 -8.67 -4.00 0.50
CA GLY A 27 -9.38 -4.29 1.74
C GLY A 27 -10.90 -4.08 1.62
N SER A 28 -11.33 -3.03 0.91
CA SER A 28 -12.76 -2.80 0.64
C SER A 28 -13.36 -3.93 -0.19
N ILE A 29 -12.66 -4.37 -1.24
CA ILE A 29 -13.11 -5.49 -2.08
C ILE A 29 -13.20 -6.77 -1.24
N ALA A 30 -12.21 -7.06 -0.41
CA ALA A 30 -12.19 -8.22 0.46
C ALA A 30 -13.38 -8.18 1.44
N GLY A 31 -13.59 -7.05 2.14
CA GLY A 31 -14.67 -6.91 3.12
C GLY A 31 -16.07 -6.97 2.52
N ILE A 32 -16.31 -6.36 1.34
CA ILE A 32 -17.59 -6.45 0.64
C ILE A 32 -17.90 -7.90 0.19
N ASN A 33 -16.86 -8.69 -0.05
CA ASN A 33 -16.96 -10.08 -0.48
C ASN A 33 -16.59 -11.07 0.63
N GLU A 34 -16.84 -10.71 1.88
CA GLU A 34 -16.52 -11.54 3.03
C GLU A 34 -16.98 -13.00 2.86
N GLY A 35 -16.12 -13.93 3.22
CA GLY A 35 -16.34 -15.39 3.10
C GLY A 35 -16.25 -15.97 1.69
N LYS A 36 -16.15 -15.13 0.63
CA LYS A 36 -16.02 -15.58 -0.76
C LYS A 36 -14.55 -15.84 -1.14
N PHE A 37 -14.37 -16.45 -2.31
CA PHE A 37 -13.04 -16.79 -2.85
C PHE A 37 -12.11 -15.56 -3.00
N ILE A 38 -12.65 -14.42 -3.43
CA ILE A 38 -11.90 -13.15 -3.57
C ILE A 38 -11.38 -12.68 -2.21
N ASP A 39 -12.23 -12.69 -1.19
CA ASP A 39 -11.81 -12.33 0.18
C ASP A 39 -10.67 -13.23 0.66
N ARG A 40 -10.80 -14.54 0.43
CA ARG A 40 -9.78 -15.50 0.87
C ARG A 40 -8.43 -15.26 0.19
N ILE A 41 -8.43 -15.03 -1.14
CA ILE A 41 -7.18 -14.73 -1.89
C ILE A 41 -6.55 -13.44 -1.37
N LEU A 42 -7.31 -12.34 -1.28
CA LEU A 42 -6.78 -11.06 -0.85
C LEU A 42 -6.28 -11.08 0.60
N SER A 43 -6.96 -11.81 1.48
CA SER A 43 -6.54 -11.99 2.88
C SER A 43 -5.26 -12.81 3.01
N VAL A 44 -5.10 -13.87 2.21
CA VAL A 44 -3.86 -14.66 2.17
C VAL A 44 -2.71 -13.83 1.62
N MET A 45 -2.91 -13.11 0.51
CA MET A 45 -1.88 -12.23 -0.06
C MET A 45 -1.46 -11.14 0.94
N ALA A 46 -2.43 -10.49 1.58
CA ALA A 46 -2.16 -9.48 2.60
C ALA A 46 -1.36 -10.06 3.79
N SER A 47 -1.67 -11.30 4.20
CA SER A 47 -0.93 -11.99 5.26
C SER A 47 0.51 -12.31 4.85
N ILE A 48 0.73 -12.73 3.62
CA ILE A 48 2.08 -12.98 3.07
C ILE A 48 2.87 -11.66 3.08
N PHE A 49 2.29 -10.56 2.61
CA PHE A 49 2.97 -9.26 2.55
C PHE A 49 3.41 -8.76 3.93
N VAL A 50 2.55 -8.87 4.94
CA VAL A 50 2.90 -8.48 6.33
C VAL A 50 3.94 -9.41 6.96
N SER A 51 4.03 -10.68 6.52
CA SER A 51 4.95 -11.65 7.11
C SER A 51 6.39 -11.53 6.59
N VAL A 52 6.60 -10.84 5.47
CA VAL A 52 7.91 -10.69 4.85
C VAL A 52 8.56 -9.37 5.32
N PRO A 53 9.70 -9.41 6.02
CA PRO A 53 10.41 -8.18 6.38
C PRO A 53 10.73 -7.33 5.14
N ALA A 54 10.59 -6.01 5.24
CA ALA A 54 10.75 -5.09 4.11
C ALA A 54 12.07 -5.28 3.34
N PHE A 55 13.19 -5.48 4.05
CA PHE A 55 14.49 -5.72 3.38
C PHE A 55 14.51 -7.03 2.58
N ALA A 56 13.91 -8.09 3.11
CA ALA A 56 13.84 -9.38 2.42
C ALA A 56 12.91 -9.27 1.19
N GLY A 57 11.76 -8.60 1.35
CA GLY A 57 10.85 -8.29 0.25
C GLY A 57 11.56 -7.53 -0.87
N GLY A 58 12.37 -6.53 -0.52
CA GLY A 58 13.17 -5.77 -1.48
C GLY A 58 14.19 -6.62 -2.24
N ILE A 59 14.89 -7.52 -1.55
CA ILE A 59 15.81 -8.46 -2.21
C ILE A 59 15.06 -9.36 -3.19
N PHE A 60 13.91 -9.93 -2.79
CA PHE A 60 13.08 -10.73 -3.70
C PHE A 60 12.60 -9.92 -4.91
N MET A 61 12.21 -8.66 -4.72
CA MET A 61 11.81 -7.78 -5.82
C MET A 61 12.96 -7.54 -6.80
N ILE A 62 14.18 -7.29 -6.30
CA ILE A 62 15.37 -7.12 -7.15
C ILE A 62 15.65 -8.42 -7.92
N VAL A 63 15.67 -9.58 -7.24
CA VAL A 63 15.98 -10.87 -7.88
C VAL A 63 14.97 -11.19 -8.98
N ILE A 64 13.67 -11.01 -8.69
CA ILE A 64 12.62 -11.36 -9.65
C ILE A 64 12.55 -10.35 -10.79
N PHE A 65 12.41 -9.07 -10.48
CA PHE A 65 12.10 -8.05 -11.49
C PHE A 65 13.31 -7.42 -12.17
N ALA A 66 14.47 -7.38 -11.51
CA ALA A 66 15.67 -6.82 -12.09
C ALA A 66 16.63 -7.86 -12.65
N LEU A 67 16.76 -9.06 -12.03
CA LEU A 67 17.72 -10.08 -12.48
C LEU A 67 17.08 -11.17 -13.34
N TRP A 68 15.86 -11.65 -13.01
CA TRP A 68 15.25 -12.73 -13.78
C TRP A 68 14.40 -12.24 -14.95
N LEU A 69 13.56 -11.20 -14.73
CA LEU A 69 12.67 -10.68 -15.76
C LEU A 69 13.28 -9.52 -16.55
N ASP A 70 14.28 -8.84 -15.99
CA ASP A 70 14.90 -7.63 -16.58
C ASP A 70 13.86 -6.55 -16.96
N TRP A 71 12.81 -6.43 -16.15
CA TRP A 71 11.73 -5.47 -16.40
C TRP A 71 11.97 -4.11 -15.76
N LEU A 72 12.64 -4.10 -14.60
CA LEU A 72 12.85 -2.90 -13.80
C LEU A 72 14.29 -2.82 -13.32
N PRO A 73 14.87 -1.62 -13.26
CA PRO A 73 16.27 -1.46 -12.78
C PRO A 73 16.37 -1.76 -11.29
N GLY A 74 17.40 -2.53 -10.91
CA GLY A 74 17.68 -2.90 -9.52
C GLY A 74 18.30 -1.77 -8.68
N ALA A 75 18.77 -0.69 -9.31
CA ALA A 75 19.33 0.49 -8.63
C ALA A 75 18.56 1.76 -9.05
N SER A 76 18.35 2.65 -8.10
CA SER A 76 17.52 3.85 -8.29
C SER A 76 18.33 5.13 -8.21
N VAL A 77 19.46 5.17 -8.94
CA VAL A 77 20.31 6.36 -9.01
C VAL A 77 19.62 7.41 -9.91
N PRO A 78 19.32 8.60 -9.40
CA PRO A 78 18.77 9.68 -10.21
C PRO A 78 19.84 10.16 -11.21
N ASP A 79 19.44 10.28 -12.47
CA ASP A 79 20.23 10.86 -13.51
C ASP A 79 19.62 12.23 -13.88
N PRO A 80 20.39 13.33 -13.95
CA PRO A 80 19.90 14.65 -14.28
C PRO A 80 19.20 14.75 -15.64
N ASP A 81 19.56 13.88 -16.58
CA ASP A 81 19.05 13.87 -17.95
C ASP A 81 17.81 12.97 -18.14
N ASN A 82 17.34 12.31 -17.09
CA ASN A 82 16.18 11.42 -17.16
C ASN A 82 14.87 12.18 -17.34
N ASN A 83 14.06 11.68 -18.27
CA ASN A 83 12.64 12.03 -18.35
C ASN A 83 11.89 11.55 -17.10
N ILE A 84 10.77 12.23 -16.77
CA ILE A 84 9.91 11.89 -15.62
C ILE A 84 9.51 10.40 -15.64
N GLY A 85 9.24 9.84 -16.84
CA GLY A 85 8.88 8.42 -17.00
C GLY A 85 10.01 7.47 -16.56
N GLU A 86 11.25 7.73 -16.97
CA GLU A 86 12.41 6.92 -16.56
C GLU A 86 12.67 7.02 -15.06
N PHE A 87 12.48 8.20 -14.49
CA PHE A 87 12.60 8.42 -13.06
C PHE A 87 11.55 7.57 -12.28
N LEU A 88 10.30 7.54 -12.73
CA LEU A 88 9.26 6.72 -12.10
C LEU A 88 9.54 5.22 -12.25
N ILE A 89 10.07 4.77 -13.38
CA ILE A 89 10.46 3.36 -13.57
C ILE A 89 11.60 2.98 -12.60
N LYS A 90 12.58 3.84 -12.40
CA LYS A 90 13.66 3.62 -11.43
C LYS A 90 13.17 3.59 -9.98
N LEU A 91 12.10 4.29 -9.66
CA LEU A 91 11.49 4.30 -8.33
C LEU A 91 10.44 3.19 -8.12
N ALA A 92 10.06 2.46 -9.16
CA ALA A 92 9.00 1.45 -9.06
C ALA A 92 9.33 0.36 -8.03
N LEU A 93 10.53 -0.24 -8.08
CA LEU A 93 10.95 -1.26 -7.12
C LEU A 93 11.07 -0.73 -5.69
N PRO A 94 11.72 0.41 -5.41
CA PRO A 94 11.70 1.04 -4.08
C PRO A 94 10.30 1.30 -3.54
N ILE A 95 9.40 1.87 -4.36
CA ILE A 95 8.03 2.16 -3.96
C ILE A 95 7.27 0.87 -3.64
N LEU A 96 7.36 -0.14 -4.48
CA LEU A 96 6.72 -1.44 -4.25
C LEU A 96 7.25 -2.09 -2.98
N THR A 97 8.57 -2.11 -2.79
CA THR A 97 9.21 -2.68 -1.60
C THR A 97 8.76 -1.99 -0.31
N LEU A 98 8.77 -0.64 -0.29
CA LEU A 98 8.33 0.15 0.84
C LEU A 98 6.84 -0.06 1.15
N SER A 99 6.05 -0.36 0.13
CA SER A 99 4.59 -0.45 0.23
C SER A 99 4.08 -1.85 0.56
N LEU A 100 4.87 -2.91 0.41
CA LEU A 100 4.39 -4.30 0.54
C LEU A 100 3.74 -4.57 1.89
N ASP A 101 4.48 -4.33 2.97
CA ASP A 101 4.03 -4.57 4.34
C ASP A 101 2.79 -3.72 4.67
N GLU A 102 2.85 -2.45 4.36
CA GLU A 102 1.79 -1.49 4.63
C GLU A 102 0.52 -1.76 3.82
N VAL A 103 0.63 -2.13 2.55
CA VAL A 103 -0.51 -2.56 1.73
C VAL A 103 -1.17 -3.77 2.36
N GLY A 104 -0.39 -4.75 2.81
CA GLY A 104 -0.90 -5.93 3.50
C GLY A 104 -1.65 -5.54 4.79
N TYR A 105 -1.04 -4.71 5.62
CA TYR A 105 -1.63 -4.23 6.88
C TYR A 105 -2.94 -3.44 6.64
N LEU A 106 -2.91 -2.45 5.76
CA LEU A 106 -4.09 -1.64 5.44
C LEU A 106 -5.21 -2.46 4.78
N THR A 107 -4.86 -3.44 3.94
CA THR A 107 -5.82 -4.36 3.33
C THR A 107 -6.57 -5.15 4.40
N ARG A 108 -5.87 -5.72 5.37
CA ARG A 108 -6.49 -6.48 6.47
C ARG A 108 -7.37 -5.59 7.34
N LEU A 109 -6.88 -4.42 7.72
CA LEU A 109 -7.61 -3.48 8.56
C LEU A 109 -8.88 -2.98 7.86
N MET A 110 -8.76 -2.55 6.61
CA MET A 110 -9.92 -2.08 5.82
C MET A 110 -10.93 -3.21 5.55
N ARG A 111 -10.44 -4.45 5.33
CA ARG A 111 -11.31 -5.64 5.19
C ARG A 111 -12.17 -5.83 6.41
N VAL A 112 -11.57 -5.86 7.62
CA VAL A 112 -12.30 -6.03 8.88
C VAL A 112 -13.30 -4.91 9.09
N SER A 113 -12.87 -3.65 8.97
CA SER A 113 -13.75 -2.49 9.12
C SER A 113 -14.89 -2.48 8.11
N THR A 114 -14.64 -2.91 6.87
CA THR A 114 -15.69 -2.98 5.84
C THR A 114 -16.71 -4.07 6.16
N ALA A 115 -16.26 -5.25 6.60
CA ALA A 115 -17.12 -6.36 6.99
C ALA A 115 -18.02 -5.98 8.18
N GLU A 116 -17.46 -5.42 9.24
CA GLU A 116 -18.21 -4.95 10.42
C GLU A 116 -19.29 -3.93 10.06
N VAL A 117 -18.94 -2.96 9.21
CA VAL A 117 -19.92 -1.96 8.75
C VAL A 117 -21.00 -2.58 7.87
N MET A 118 -20.65 -3.54 7.02
CA MET A 118 -21.64 -4.25 6.17
C MET A 118 -22.68 -5.02 6.99
N ASP A 119 -22.30 -5.55 8.15
CA ASP A 119 -23.19 -6.28 9.07
C ASP A 119 -24.03 -5.38 9.99
N SER A 120 -23.80 -4.07 9.94
CA SER A 120 -24.49 -3.12 10.82
C SER A 120 -25.98 -2.98 10.48
N ASP A 121 -26.80 -2.73 11.52
CA ASP A 121 -28.26 -2.58 11.40
C ASP A 121 -28.69 -1.46 10.45
N TYR A 122 -27.92 -0.37 10.38
CA TYR A 122 -28.27 0.74 9.49
C TYR A 122 -28.02 0.39 8.01
N VAL A 123 -27.03 -0.43 7.70
CA VAL A 123 -26.81 -0.95 6.34
C VAL A 123 -27.94 -1.90 5.98
N ARG A 124 -28.29 -2.82 6.89
CA ARG A 124 -29.42 -3.73 6.72
C ARG A 124 -30.73 -2.99 6.48
N THR A 125 -30.98 -1.95 7.27
CA THR A 125 -32.17 -1.09 7.12
C THR A 125 -32.19 -0.38 5.77
N ALA A 126 -31.04 0.12 5.30
CA ALA A 126 -30.94 0.78 3.99
C ALA A 126 -31.26 -0.18 2.83
N VAL A 127 -30.79 -1.43 2.92
CA VAL A 127 -31.09 -2.49 1.94
C VAL A 127 -32.59 -2.83 1.96
N LEU A 128 -33.18 -2.97 3.13
CA LEU A 128 -34.62 -3.26 3.27
C LEU A 128 -35.53 -2.14 2.73
N LYS A 129 -35.05 -0.88 2.79
CA LYS A 129 -35.72 0.27 2.14
C LYS A 129 -35.54 0.33 0.62
N GLY A 130 -34.93 -0.68 0.00
CA GLY A 130 -34.74 -0.74 -1.44
C GLY A 130 -33.64 0.15 -1.99
N VAL A 131 -32.71 0.67 -1.15
CA VAL A 131 -31.59 1.46 -1.63
C VAL A 131 -30.64 0.54 -2.40
N HIS A 132 -30.28 0.93 -3.62
CA HIS A 132 -29.39 0.15 -4.46
C HIS A 132 -28.05 -0.14 -3.75
N LYS A 133 -27.61 -1.41 -3.78
CA LYS A 133 -26.44 -1.91 -3.04
C LYS A 133 -25.17 -1.04 -3.23
N TRP A 134 -24.87 -0.61 -4.47
CA TRP A 134 -23.72 0.24 -4.75
C TRP A 134 -23.78 1.61 -4.07
N LYS A 135 -24.98 2.19 -3.96
CA LYS A 135 -25.21 3.45 -3.24
C LYS A 135 -25.00 3.27 -1.72
N VAL A 136 -25.43 2.14 -1.18
CA VAL A 136 -25.17 1.78 0.22
C VAL A 136 -23.69 1.64 0.48
N ILE A 137 -22.96 0.89 -0.34
CA ILE A 137 -21.50 0.68 -0.21
C ILE A 137 -20.77 2.02 -0.25
N ARG A 138 -21.00 2.83 -1.29
CA ARG A 138 -20.26 4.08 -1.49
C ARG A 138 -20.58 5.14 -0.43
N LYS A 139 -21.85 5.31 -0.06
CA LYS A 139 -22.30 6.41 0.82
C LYS A 139 -22.22 6.06 2.31
N HIS A 140 -22.49 4.81 2.66
CA HIS A 140 -22.62 4.40 4.06
C HIS A 140 -21.46 3.51 4.51
N VAL A 141 -21.11 2.48 3.73
CA VAL A 141 -20.08 1.51 4.16
C VAL A 141 -18.69 2.12 4.07
N PHE A 142 -18.29 2.59 2.91
CA PHE A 142 -16.92 3.06 2.69
C PHE A 142 -16.54 4.22 3.63
N ARG A 143 -17.43 5.18 3.80
CA ARG A 143 -17.18 6.34 4.67
C ARG A 143 -16.95 5.95 6.12
N ASN A 144 -17.75 5.02 6.65
CA ASN A 144 -17.65 4.61 8.05
C ASN A 144 -16.51 3.61 8.27
N ALA A 145 -16.27 2.71 7.31
CA ALA A 145 -15.19 1.75 7.36
C ALA A 145 -13.79 2.40 7.31
N MET A 146 -13.65 3.61 6.76
CA MET A 146 -12.38 4.32 6.69
C MET A 146 -11.87 4.87 8.03
N ILE A 147 -12.69 4.90 9.09
CA ILE A 147 -12.31 5.53 10.36
C ILE A 147 -11.07 4.84 10.97
N ALA A 148 -11.11 3.52 11.11
CA ALA A 148 -9.99 2.76 11.68
C ALA A 148 -8.73 2.76 10.77
N PRO A 149 -8.81 2.51 9.46
CA PRO A 149 -7.66 2.65 8.56
C PRO A 149 -7.06 4.05 8.56
N PHE A 150 -7.87 5.10 8.59
CA PHE A 150 -7.37 6.47 8.63
C PHE A 150 -6.54 6.76 9.89
N THR A 151 -7.02 6.29 11.04
CA THR A 151 -6.28 6.41 12.31
C THR A 151 -4.95 5.65 12.24
N ALA A 152 -4.96 4.44 11.68
CA ALA A 152 -3.75 3.66 11.49
C ALA A 152 -2.74 4.36 10.57
N ILE A 153 -3.18 4.91 9.44
CA ILE A 153 -2.32 5.67 8.51
C ILE A 153 -1.61 6.81 9.25
N MET A 154 -2.34 7.57 10.08
CA MET A 154 -1.75 8.67 10.86
C MET A 154 -0.66 8.20 11.83
N LEU A 155 -0.84 7.04 12.46
CA LEU A 155 0.16 6.46 13.38
C LEU A 155 1.38 5.89 12.63
N HIS A 156 1.18 5.36 11.43
CA HIS A 156 2.24 4.74 10.63
C HIS A 156 3.17 5.73 9.91
N VAL A 157 2.85 7.02 9.89
CA VAL A 157 3.74 8.05 9.33
C VAL A 157 5.14 8.00 9.94
N ASN A 158 5.25 7.78 11.27
CA ASN A 158 6.54 7.69 11.94
C ASN A 158 7.32 6.42 11.56
N TRP A 159 6.63 5.30 11.38
CA TRP A 159 7.26 4.02 11.02
C TRP A 159 7.85 4.04 9.60
N LEU A 160 7.19 4.75 8.67
CA LEU A 160 7.64 4.87 7.30
C LEU A 160 9.03 5.53 7.18
N ILE A 161 9.36 6.47 8.07
CA ILE A 161 10.67 7.13 8.07
C ILE A 161 11.79 6.11 8.25
N GLY A 162 11.61 5.12 9.12
CA GLY A 162 12.56 4.01 9.31
C GLY A 162 12.65 3.09 8.09
N GLY A 163 11.51 2.76 7.48
CA GLY A 163 11.43 1.92 6.28
C GLY A 163 12.09 2.55 5.06
N VAL A 164 11.94 3.87 4.88
CA VAL A 164 12.56 4.62 3.79
C VAL A 164 14.08 4.49 3.81
N VAL A 165 14.72 4.60 4.98
CA VAL A 165 16.18 4.47 5.12
C VAL A 165 16.67 3.11 4.66
N VAL A 166 15.97 2.04 5.02
CA VAL A 166 16.31 0.66 4.61
C VAL A 166 16.22 0.51 3.09
N VAL A 167 15.16 1.02 2.49
CA VAL A 167 14.94 0.96 1.04
C VAL A 167 15.97 1.82 0.29
N GLU A 168 16.32 2.99 0.80
CA GLU A 168 17.36 3.85 0.22
C GLU A 168 18.71 3.15 0.12
N VAL A 169 19.12 2.45 1.19
CA VAL A 169 20.36 1.68 1.21
C VAL A 169 20.29 0.51 0.23
N LEU A 170 19.16 -0.24 0.23
CA LEU A 170 19.01 -1.43 -0.60
C LEU A 170 19.06 -1.12 -2.10
N PHE A 171 18.39 -0.04 -2.52
CA PHE A 171 18.29 0.37 -3.93
C PHE A 171 19.33 1.42 -4.36
N ASN A 172 20.31 1.72 -3.49
CA ASN A 172 21.32 2.76 -3.72
C ASN A 172 20.70 4.12 -4.11
N TYR A 173 19.58 4.47 -3.47
CA TYR A 173 18.90 5.73 -3.69
C TYR A 173 19.54 6.82 -2.81
N PRO A 174 20.00 7.96 -3.37
CA PRO A 174 20.77 8.96 -2.62
C PRO A 174 19.86 9.83 -1.73
N GLY A 175 19.37 9.25 -0.67
CA GLY A 175 18.57 9.86 0.37
C GLY A 175 19.36 10.16 1.66
N LEU A 176 18.67 10.16 2.80
CA LEU A 176 19.25 10.41 4.12
C LEU A 176 20.01 9.18 4.65
N GLY A 177 19.63 7.97 4.23
CA GLY A 177 20.21 6.71 4.68
C GLY A 177 21.48 6.29 3.92
N SER A 178 21.83 6.96 2.85
CA SER A 178 22.96 6.66 1.97
C SER A 178 24.14 7.60 2.12
#